data_d149675fa1790fca0ec0723c2861ffa5
#
_entry.id   d149675fa1790fca0ec0723c2861ffa5
#
_cell.length_a   1.000
_cell.length_b   1.000
_cell.length_c   1.000
_cell.angle_alpha   90.00
_cell.angle_beta   90.00
_cell.angle_gamma   90.00
#
_symmetry.space_group_name_H-M   'P 1'
#
loop_
_entity.id
_entity.type
_entity.pdbx_description
1 polymer ?
#
loop_
_entity_poly.entity_id
_entity_poly.type
_entity_poly.pdbx_seq_one_letter_code
_entity_poly.pdbx_strand_id
1 'polypeptide(L)'
;MNKKDLIVNPILTKFALGYKNAALVSEKIFPIYKVSSQYGKVRKWGIEDFRTYTTIRNARGNDNVIDNNNLTNIEFVTQEHTLTTRLDVPLEINAAKSASDGLDLERAAVNQIRNNLLLSREYEELSYAQNGSNYGANNKVTYSDDYLNEPDVNPITDILGYMDSLEASMLGKRPNKMVVSPKIYNILRMHPKVRAFATNSTIGDAIPTQDFLANLLGLDEIIIAGATYTTDGASFANIWGNNILLLNTANEFNNGILDPTFGLTIVSKEPVVDEYYEMGGKLKNIRITEEYDFKITMPDAAFLIITPIDPEVY
;
A
#
# COMPACT_ATOMS: atom_id res chain seq x y z
N MET A 1 -25.97 10.77 21.84
CA MET A 1 -26.40 11.26 20.51
C MET A 1 -27.28 10.21 19.87
N ASN A 2 -28.52 10.51 19.56
CA ASN A 2 -29.42 9.53 18.95
C ASN A 2 -29.05 9.33 17.48
N LYS A 3 -28.98 8.08 16.98
CA LYS A 3 -28.74 7.74 15.56
C LYS A 3 -29.72 8.44 14.59
N LYS A 4 -30.81 9.03 15.11
CA LYS A 4 -31.83 9.73 14.31
C LYS A 4 -31.42 11.13 13.83
N ASP A 5 -30.37 11.71 14.39
CA ASP A 5 -29.93 13.08 14.08
C ASP A 5 -28.79 13.13 13.02
N LEU A 6 -28.37 11.98 12.52
CA LEU A 6 -27.34 11.84 11.49
C LEU A 6 -27.99 11.82 10.11
N ILE A 7 -27.65 12.79 9.30
CA ILE A 7 -28.13 12.89 7.90
C ILE A 7 -26.96 12.53 6.99
N VAL A 8 -27.07 11.40 6.28
CA VAL A 8 -26.11 11.05 5.24
C VAL A 8 -26.28 11.99 4.05
N ASN A 9 -25.20 12.67 3.66
CA ASN A 9 -25.19 13.53 2.49
C ASN A 9 -24.67 12.73 1.26
N PRO A 10 -25.55 12.31 0.32
CA PRO A 10 -25.15 11.48 -0.81
C PRO A 10 -24.28 12.23 -1.82
N ILE A 11 -24.38 13.57 -1.90
CA ILE A 11 -23.59 14.39 -2.83
C ILE A 11 -22.16 14.46 -2.32
N LEU A 12 -21.95 14.79 -1.05
CA LEU A 12 -20.63 14.85 -0.43
C LEU A 12 -19.99 13.46 -0.32
N THR A 13 -20.78 12.42 -0.12
CA THR A 13 -20.29 11.02 -0.14
C THR A 13 -19.72 10.65 -1.51
N LYS A 14 -20.43 10.95 -2.61
CA LYS A 14 -19.91 10.72 -3.96
C LYS A 14 -18.64 11.53 -4.23
N PHE A 15 -18.56 12.72 -3.70
CA PHE A 15 -17.40 13.58 -3.82
C PHE A 15 -16.19 13.00 -3.06
N ALA A 16 -16.39 12.53 -1.82
CA ALA A 16 -15.35 11.88 -1.02
C ALA A 16 -14.83 10.58 -1.67
N LEU A 17 -15.71 9.79 -2.28
CA LEU A 17 -15.33 8.57 -3.02
C LEU A 17 -14.50 8.88 -4.27
N GLY A 18 -14.76 10.01 -4.92
CA GLY A 18 -14.01 10.46 -6.10
C GLY A 18 -12.64 11.06 -5.80
N TYR A 19 -12.35 11.38 -4.53
CA TYR A 19 -11.09 12.00 -4.16
C TYR A 19 -9.95 10.98 -4.17
N LYS A 20 -8.88 11.30 -4.91
CA LYS A 20 -7.64 10.52 -4.96
C LYS A 20 -6.44 11.43 -4.76
N ASN A 21 -5.50 11.01 -3.94
CA ASN A 21 -4.20 11.67 -3.80
C ASN A 21 -3.15 10.81 -4.51
N ALA A 22 -2.58 11.35 -5.59
CA ALA A 22 -1.61 10.64 -6.43
C ALA A 22 -0.27 10.33 -5.72
N ALA A 23 0.01 11.00 -4.59
CA ALA A 23 1.22 10.74 -3.79
C ALA A 23 1.10 9.48 -2.93
N LEU A 24 -0.13 8.96 -2.72
CA LEU A 24 -0.38 7.79 -1.90
C LEU A 24 -0.25 6.52 -2.73
N VAL A 25 0.45 5.53 -2.21
CA VAL A 25 0.83 4.32 -2.94
C VAL A 25 0.41 3.03 -2.23
N SER A 26 -0.15 3.10 -1.02
CA SER A 26 -0.50 1.91 -0.24
C SER A 26 -1.48 0.98 -0.96
N GLU A 27 -2.43 1.51 -1.73
CA GLU A 27 -3.38 0.71 -2.52
C GLU A 27 -2.70 -0.15 -3.60
N LYS A 28 -1.49 0.23 -4.04
CA LYS A 28 -0.70 -0.57 -4.99
C LYS A 28 0.04 -1.72 -4.30
N ILE A 29 0.27 -1.62 -2.99
CA ILE A 29 0.94 -2.62 -2.14
C ILE A 29 -0.10 -3.53 -1.50
N PHE A 30 -1.17 -2.94 -0.97
CA PHE A 30 -2.33 -3.60 -0.35
C PHE A 30 -3.59 -3.31 -1.17
N PRO A 31 -3.86 -4.06 -2.24
CA PRO A 31 -5.07 -3.87 -3.04
C PRO A 31 -6.35 -4.01 -2.20
N ILE A 32 -7.35 -3.20 -2.51
CA ILE A 32 -8.60 -3.15 -1.75
C ILE A 32 -9.48 -4.36 -2.09
N TYR A 33 -9.91 -5.08 -1.07
CA TYR A 33 -10.89 -6.13 -1.13
C TYR A 33 -12.13 -5.78 -0.31
N LYS A 34 -13.30 -5.72 -0.96
CA LYS A 34 -14.57 -5.36 -0.32
C LYS A 34 -15.26 -6.59 0.25
N VAL A 35 -15.70 -6.51 1.48
CA VAL A 35 -16.47 -7.54 2.20
C VAL A 35 -17.75 -6.96 2.77
N SER A 36 -18.74 -7.82 3.03
CA SER A 36 -20.01 -7.42 3.63
C SER A 36 -20.04 -7.58 5.16
N SER A 37 -19.02 -8.22 5.74
CA SER A 37 -18.94 -8.52 7.17
C SER A 37 -17.79 -7.77 7.81
N GLN A 38 -17.97 -7.30 9.05
CA GLN A 38 -16.93 -6.63 9.83
C GLN A 38 -15.87 -7.60 10.37
N TYR A 39 -16.15 -8.90 10.41
CA TYR A 39 -15.22 -9.93 10.86
C TYR A 39 -15.27 -11.14 9.94
N GLY A 40 -14.15 -11.81 9.82
CA GLY A 40 -14.06 -13.00 8.98
C GLY A 40 -12.66 -13.57 8.94
N LYS A 41 -12.45 -14.47 7.99
CA LYS A 41 -11.17 -15.12 7.76
C LYS A 41 -10.76 -14.97 6.31
N VAL A 42 -9.49 -14.63 6.10
CA VAL A 42 -8.85 -14.59 4.79
C VAL A 42 -7.80 -15.68 4.74
N ARG A 43 -7.67 -16.33 3.59
CA ARG A 43 -6.66 -17.37 3.39
C ARG A 43 -5.26 -16.78 3.55
N LYS A 44 -4.44 -17.42 4.37
CA LYS A 44 -3.01 -17.21 4.42
C LYS A 44 -2.35 -18.21 3.48
N TRP A 45 -1.62 -17.71 2.52
CA TRP A 45 -0.88 -18.56 1.59
C TRP A 45 0.46 -18.96 2.18
N GLY A 46 0.84 -20.23 2.00
CA GLY A 46 2.11 -20.78 2.42
C GLY A 46 2.66 -21.77 1.41
N ILE A 47 3.88 -22.24 1.62
CA ILE A 47 4.55 -23.22 0.75
C ILE A 47 3.72 -24.50 0.59
N GLU A 48 2.98 -24.90 1.62
CA GLU A 48 2.14 -26.10 1.61
C GLU A 48 1.01 -26.04 0.57
N ASP A 49 0.52 -24.84 0.23
CA ASP A 49 -0.55 -24.66 -0.75
C ASP A 49 -0.11 -25.00 -2.17
N PHE A 50 1.18 -25.14 -2.37
CA PHE A 50 1.82 -25.35 -3.67
C PHE A 50 2.46 -26.73 -3.82
N ARG A 51 2.05 -27.65 -2.95
CA ARG A 51 2.54 -29.01 -2.96
C ARG A 51 2.03 -29.78 -4.16
N THR A 52 2.92 -30.54 -4.81
CA THR A 52 2.52 -31.47 -5.87
C THR A 52 1.92 -32.73 -5.28
N TYR A 53 0.82 -33.21 -5.88
CA TYR A 53 0.13 -34.44 -5.48
C TYR A 53 0.15 -35.47 -6.59
N THR A 54 0.10 -36.75 -6.23
CA THR A 54 -0.07 -37.83 -7.20
C THR A 54 -1.50 -37.75 -7.77
N THR A 55 -1.62 -37.49 -9.08
CA THR A 55 -2.91 -37.34 -9.77
C THR A 55 -3.38 -38.62 -10.44
N ILE A 56 -2.51 -39.64 -10.56
CA ILE A 56 -2.81 -40.89 -11.23
C ILE A 56 -3.71 -41.74 -10.31
N ARG A 57 -4.89 -42.08 -10.80
CA ARG A 57 -5.84 -42.96 -10.15
C ARG A 57 -5.77 -44.36 -10.75
N ASN A 58 -5.71 -45.40 -9.92
CA ASN A 58 -5.82 -46.79 -10.38
C ASN A 58 -7.28 -47.12 -10.74
N ALA A 59 -7.46 -47.96 -11.77
CA ALA A 59 -8.78 -48.35 -12.31
C ALA A 59 -9.64 -49.16 -11.34
N ARG A 60 -9.95 -48.89 -10.26
CA ARG A 60 -10.80 -49.44 -9.14
C ARG A 60 -10.31 -48.94 -7.78
N GLY A 61 -9.38 -47.98 -7.75
CA GLY A 61 -8.89 -47.34 -6.53
C GLY A 61 -9.80 -46.19 -6.09
N ASN A 62 -9.65 -45.78 -4.85
CA ASN A 62 -10.25 -44.54 -4.35
C ASN A 62 -9.64 -43.33 -5.03
N ASP A 63 -10.39 -42.23 -5.05
CA ASP A 63 -9.88 -40.95 -5.56
C ASP A 63 -8.74 -40.42 -4.67
N ASN A 64 -7.78 -39.74 -5.28
CA ASN A 64 -6.77 -39.00 -4.54
C ASN A 64 -7.41 -37.75 -3.95
N VAL A 65 -7.42 -37.62 -2.63
CA VAL A 65 -8.07 -36.53 -1.92
C VAL A 65 -7.00 -35.55 -1.41
N ILE A 66 -7.21 -34.28 -1.65
CA ILE A 66 -6.45 -33.21 -0.99
C ILE A 66 -7.16 -32.88 0.31
N ASP A 67 -6.47 -33.03 1.42
CA ASP A 67 -7.00 -32.70 2.73
C ASP A 67 -6.91 -31.17 2.95
N ASN A 68 -8.08 -30.51 2.95
CA ASN A 68 -8.19 -29.07 3.14
C ASN A 68 -8.03 -28.63 4.61
N ASN A 69 -7.76 -29.53 5.53
CA ASN A 69 -7.58 -29.23 6.95
C ASN A 69 -6.32 -28.42 7.26
N ASN A 70 -5.38 -28.35 6.31
CA ASN A 70 -4.13 -27.61 6.46
C ASN A 70 -4.19 -26.15 5.96
N LEU A 71 -5.37 -25.69 5.53
CA LEU A 71 -5.53 -24.29 5.09
C LEU A 71 -5.36 -23.34 6.28
N THR A 72 -4.31 -22.57 6.26
CA THR A 72 -4.09 -21.53 7.25
C THR A 72 -4.93 -20.30 6.89
N ASN A 73 -5.64 -19.76 7.87
CA ASN A 73 -6.44 -18.57 7.71
C ASN A 73 -5.98 -17.49 8.70
N ILE A 74 -6.03 -16.22 8.26
CA ILE A 74 -5.84 -15.05 9.11
C ILE A 74 -7.21 -14.46 9.42
N GLU A 75 -7.46 -14.18 10.69
CA GLU A 75 -8.66 -13.47 11.11
C GLU A 75 -8.50 -11.98 10.86
N PHE A 76 -9.57 -11.35 10.38
CA PHE A 76 -9.65 -9.90 10.26
C PHE A 76 -10.84 -9.37 11.04
N VAL A 77 -10.69 -8.16 11.57
CA VAL A 77 -11.74 -7.39 12.22
C VAL A 77 -11.59 -5.96 11.76
N THR A 78 -12.51 -5.50 10.90
CA THR A 78 -12.47 -4.12 10.41
C THR A 78 -12.79 -3.15 11.53
N GLN A 79 -12.00 -2.08 11.62
CA GLN A 79 -12.16 -1.03 12.60
C GLN A 79 -12.80 0.20 11.94
N GLU A 80 -13.58 0.93 12.73
CA GLU A 80 -14.17 2.19 12.28
C GLU A 80 -13.15 3.32 12.39
N HIS A 81 -12.85 3.94 11.25
CA HIS A 81 -11.99 5.11 11.15
C HIS A 81 -12.87 6.32 10.84
N THR A 82 -12.77 7.35 11.65
CA THR A 82 -13.62 8.53 11.50
C THR A 82 -12.86 9.82 11.82
N LEU A 83 -13.12 10.84 11.00
CA LEU A 83 -12.68 12.21 11.28
C LEU A 83 -13.85 13.17 11.05
N THR A 84 -13.88 14.22 11.87
CA THR A 84 -14.92 15.25 11.82
C THR A 84 -14.28 16.63 11.76
N THR A 85 -14.79 17.50 10.88
CA THR A 85 -14.51 18.92 10.92
C THR A 85 -15.75 19.70 11.35
N ARG A 86 -15.53 20.87 11.93
CA ARG A 86 -16.58 21.77 12.40
C ARG A 86 -16.56 23.05 11.60
N LEU A 87 -17.72 23.45 11.09
CA LEU A 87 -17.93 24.71 10.41
C LEU A 87 -18.88 25.58 11.23
N ASP A 88 -18.48 26.83 11.48
CA ASP A 88 -19.34 27.80 12.15
C ASP A 88 -20.36 28.37 11.15
N VAL A 89 -21.64 28.05 11.34
CA VAL A 89 -22.72 28.45 10.43
C VAL A 89 -22.84 29.96 10.30
N PRO A 90 -22.87 30.78 11.41
CA PRO A 90 -22.91 32.21 11.31
C PRO A 90 -21.69 32.87 10.67
N LEU A 91 -20.49 32.40 11.01
CA LEU A 91 -19.23 33.05 10.60
C LEU A 91 -18.75 32.58 9.25
N GLU A 92 -18.85 31.29 8.95
CA GLU A 92 -18.24 30.71 7.74
C GLU A 92 -19.29 30.50 6.64
N ILE A 93 -20.38 29.78 6.91
CA ILE A 93 -21.37 29.41 5.90
C ILE A 93 -22.22 30.60 5.47
N ASN A 94 -22.68 31.44 6.44
CA ASN A 94 -23.48 32.61 6.12
C ASN A 94 -22.68 33.81 5.63
N ALA A 95 -21.38 33.91 5.96
CA ALA A 95 -20.52 34.95 5.44
C ALA A 95 -20.14 34.69 3.97
N ALA A 96 -20.03 33.43 3.57
CA ALA A 96 -19.87 33.00 2.18
C ALA A 96 -21.22 33.07 1.44
N LYS A 97 -21.86 34.24 1.40
CA LYS A 97 -23.24 34.47 0.90
C LYS A 97 -23.41 34.47 -0.62
N SER A 98 -22.44 34.08 -1.40
CA SER A 98 -22.69 33.60 -2.75
C SER A 98 -23.13 32.13 -2.64
N ALA A 99 -24.21 31.74 -3.30
CA ALA A 99 -24.77 30.39 -3.19
C ALA A 99 -23.81 29.25 -3.60
N SER A 100 -22.75 29.57 -4.29
CA SER A 100 -21.65 28.67 -4.67
C SER A 100 -20.60 28.52 -3.57
N ASP A 101 -20.31 29.58 -2.80
CA ASP A 101 -19.16 29.62 -1.89
C ASP A 101 -19.38 28.77 -0.64
N GLY A 102 -20.62 28.65 -0.15
CA GLY A 102 -20.96 27.78 0.97
C GLY A 102 -20.80 26.30 0.66
N LEU A 103 -21.15 25.86 -0.56
CA LEU A 103 -20.97 24.50 -1.00
C LEU A 103 -19.48 24.17 -1.24
N ASP A 104 -18.70 25.16 -1.66
CA ASP A 104 -17.26 25.01 -1.86
C ASP A 104 -16.51 24.88 -0.53
N LEU A 105 -16.94 25.56 0.53
CA LEU A 105 -16.39 25.37 1.88
C LEU A 105 -16.67 23.95 2.41
N GLU A 106 -17.88 23.43 2.20
CA GLU A 106 -18.21 22.05 2.62
C GLU A 106 -17.39 21.02 1.82
N ARG A 107 -17.21 21.22 0.52
CA ARG A 107 -16.37 20.37 -0.32
C ARG A 107 -14.90 20.44 0.10
N ALA A 108 -14.38 21.62 0.40
CA ALA A 108 -13.03 21.80 0.90
C ALA A 108 -12.82 21.06 2.23
N ALA A 109 -13.79 21.16 3.14
CA ALA A 109 -13.79 20.44 4.41
C ALA A 109 -13.78 18.92 4.21
N VAL A 110 -14.62 18.39 3.31
CA VAL A 110 -14.66 16.95 2.96
C VAL A 110 -13.32 16.51 2.38
N ASN A 111 -12.73 17.29 1.47
CA ASN A 111 -11.43 16.98 0.90
C ASN A 111 -10.32 16.93 1.96
N GLN A 112 -10.32 17.88 2.88
CA GLN A 112 -9.35 17.90 3.97
C GLN A 112 -9.46 16.66 4.86
N ILE A 113 -10.69 16.30 5.29
CA ILE A 113 -10.92 15.11 6.11
C ILE A 113 -10.50 13.86 5.32
N ARG A 114 -10.92 13.76 4.06
CA ARG A 114 -10.61 12.59 3.24
C ARG A 114 -9.12 12.41 3.02
N ASN A 115 -8.41 13.50 2.73
CA ASN A 115 -6.95 13.45 2.59
C ASN A 115 -6.27 12.98 3.89
N ASN A 116 -6.72 13.46 5.05
CA ASN A 116 -6.16 13.06 6.33
C ASN A 116 -6.44 11.59 6.68
N LEU A 117 -7.65 11.07 6.37
CA LEU A 117 -7.98 9.65 6.53
C LEU A 117 -7.10 8.78 5.63
N LEU A 118 -6.97 9.16 4.36
CA LEU A 118 -6.10 8.45 3.41
C LEU A 118 -4.63 8.48 3.84
N LEU A 119 -4.16 9.62 4.36
CA LEU A 119 -2.79 9.75 4.85
C LEU A 119 -2.54 8.88 6.09
N SER A 120 -3.52 8.79 6.99
CA SER A 120 -3.43 7.91 8.17
C SER A 120 -3.37 6.44 7.74
N ARG A 121 -4.21 6.03 6.79
CA ARG A 121 -4.18 4.67 6.23
C ARG A 121 -2.85 4.38 5.55
N GLU A 122 -2.35 5.31 4.74
CA GLU A 122 -1.03 5.21 4.09
C GLU A 122 0.08 4.99 5.13
N TYR A 123 0.07 5.78 6.21
CA TYR A 123 1.05 5.67 7.27
C TYR A 123 1.01 4.30 7.97
N GLU A 124 -0.17 3.80 8.31
CA GLU A 124 -0.35 2.52 8.98
C GLU A 124 0.07 1.36 8.09
N GLU A 125 -0.43 1.31 6.84
CA GLU A 125 -0.14 0.25 5.88
C GLU A 125 1.35 0.21 5.48
N LEU A 126 1.97 1.36 5.19
CA LEU A 126 3.39 1.41 4.84
C LEU A 126 4.31 1.13 6.03
N SER A 127 3.96 1.58 7.23
CA SER A 127 4.70 1.24 8.44
C SER A 127 4.66 -0.26 8.72
N TYR A 128 3.51 -0.89 8.50
CA TYR A 128 3.35 -2.34 8.62
C TYR A 128 4.16 -3.10 7.57
N ALA A 129 4.18 -2.63 6.32
CA ALA A 129 4.96 -3.22 5.24
C ALA A 129 6.48 -3.11 5.48
N GLN A 130 6.95 -2.03 6.12
CA GLN A 130 8.37 -1.82 6.43
C GLN A 130 8.85 -2.56 7.67
N ASN A 131 7.95 -3.15 8.44
CA ASN A 131 8.32 -3.84 9.67
C ASN A 131 8.97 -5.20 9.36
N GLY A 132 10.29 -5.30 9.57
CA GLY A 132 11.08 -6.52 9.32
C GLY A 132 10.64 -7.75 10.11
N SER A 133 9.83 -7.61 11.19
CA SER A 133 9.29 -8.76 11.92
C SER A 133 8.18 -9.50 11.16
N ASN A 134 7.59 -8.88 10.14
CA ASN A 134 6.57 -9.50 9.29
C ASN A 134 7.15 -10.44 8.24
N TYR A 135 8.47 -10.49 8.09
CA TYR A 135 9.18 -11.26 7.08
C TYR A 135 10.00 -12.39 7.71
N GLY A 136 10.06 -13.52 7.03
CA GLY A 136 10.96 -14.62 7.39
C GLY A 136 12.44 -14.20 7.31
N ALA A 137 13.31 -14.96 7.95
CA ALA A 137 14.75 -14.67 7.95
C ALA A 137 15.36 -14.67 6.54
N ASN A 138 14.81 -15.48 5.62
CA ASN A 138 15.27 -15.60 4.24
C ASN A 138 14.67 -14.53 3.30
N ASN A 139 13.67 -13.76 3.76
CA ASN A 139 12.93 -12.78 2.97
C ASN A 139 13.23 -11.34 3.40
N LYS A 140 14.34 -11.15 4.09
CA LYS A 140 14.85 -9.82 4.46
C LYS A 140 16.35 -9.81 4.54
N VAL A 141 16.94 -8.66 4.26
CA VAL A 141 18.35 -8.37 4.45
C VAL A 141 18.49 -6.99 5.09
N THR A 142 19.45 -6.83 5.97
CA THR A 142 19.84 -5.53 6.54
C THR A 142 21.26 -5.25 6.14
N TYR A 143 21.48 -4.15 5.46
CA TYR A 143 22.84 -3.73 5.09
C TYR A 143 23.53 -3.09 6.29
N SER A 144 24.79 -3.47 6.52
CA SER A 144 25.70 -2.87 7.48
C SER A 144 27.00 -2.40 6.84
N ASP A 145 27.31 -2.97 5.70
CA ASP A 145 28.49 -2.71 4.86
C ASP A 145 28.11 -2.96 3.38
N ASP A 146 28.97 -2.61 2.43
CA ASP A 146 28.78 -2.82 0.99
C ASP A 146 27.43 -2.25 0.48
N TYR A 147 27.16 -1.01 0.86
CA TYR A 147 25.88 -0.34 0.55
C TYR A 147 25.66 -0.17 -0.96
N LEU A 148 24.39 -0.21 -1.39
CA LEU A 148 24.00 -0.08 -2.80
C LEU A 148 24.40 1.26 -3.46
N ASN A 149 24.79 2.28 -2.71
CA ASN A 149 25.30 3.56 -3.20
C ASN A 149 26.81 3.60 -3.38
N GLU A 150 27.54 2.53 -3.00
CA GLU A 150 28.97 2.46 -3.20
C GLU A 150 29.34 2.21 -4.67
N PRO A 151 30.33 2.91 -5.24
CA PRO A 151 30.67 2.80 -6.66
C PRO A 151 31.05 1.39 -7.11
N ASP A 152 31.64 0.59 -6.21
CA ASP A 152 32.11 -0.76 -6.49
C ASP A 152 31.01 -1.82 -6.38
N VAL A 153 29.92 -1.54 -5.69
CA VAL A 153 28.76 -2.42 -5.57
C VAL A 153 27.90 -2.32 -6.85
N ASN A 154 27.30 -3.41 -7.28
CA ASN A 154 26.37 -3.42 -8.40
C ASN A 154 24.93 -3.62 -7.91
N PRO A 155 24.16 -2.54 -7.72
CA PRO A 155 22.82 -2.63 -7.14
C PRO A 155 21.86 -3.47 -7.96
N ILE A 156 22.03 -3.54 -9.28
CA ILE A 156 21.17 -4.34 -10.15
C ILE A 156 21.41 -5.85 -9.91
N THR A 157 22.68 -6.27 -9.80
CA THR A 157 23.01 -7.68 -9.54
C THR A 157 22.47 -8.14 -8.20
N ASP A 158 22.59 -7.29 -7.16
CA ASP A 158 22.15 -7.63 -5.82
C ASP A 158 20.61 -7.71 -5.75
N ILE A 159 19.92 -6.73 -6.34
CA ILE A 159 18.46 -6.76 -6.42
C ILE A 159 17.97 -7.99 -7.20
N LEU A 160 18.61 -8.34 -8.33
CA LEU A 160 18.25 -9.55 -9.07
C LEU A 160 18.48 -10.81 -8.25
N GLY A 161 19.55 -10.88 -7.45
CA GLY A 161 19.81 -12.00 -6.54
C GLY A 161 18.72 -12.17 -5.48
N TYR A 162 18.20 -11.07 -4.94
CA TYR A 162 17.06 -11.11 -4.01
C TYR A 162 15.75 -11.50 -4.71
N MET A 163 15.56 -11.08 -5.96
CA MET A 163 14.41 -11.49 -6.77
C MET A 163 14.45 -13.00 -7.07
N ASP A 164 15.62 -13.54 -7.37
CA ASP A 164 15.81 -14.99 -7.62
C ASP A 164 15.55 -15.80 -6.33
N SER A 165 15.97 -15.28 -5.17
CA SER A 165 15.67 -15.90 -3.86
C SER A 165 14.17 -15.92 -3.59
N LEU A 166 13.46 -14.85 -3.94
CA LEU A 166 12.02 -14.76 -3.79
C LEU A 166 11.29 -15.71 -4.76
N GLU A 167 11.74 -15.79 -6.01
CA GLU A 167 11.18 -16.70 -7.02
C GLU A 167 11.24 -18.16 -6.55
N ALA A 168 12.33 -18.55 -5.91
CA ALA A 168 12.49 -19.88 -5.34
C ALA A 168 11.47 -20.17 -4.21
N SER A 169 11.08 -19.16 -3.44
CA SER A 169 10.09 -19.28 -2.35
C SER A 169 8.65 -19.18 -2.84
N MET A 170 8.41 -18.57 -4.01
CA MET A 170 7.08 -18.29 -4.58
C MET A 170 6.67 -19.19 -5.75
N LEU A 171 7.20 -20.38 -5.89
CA LEU A 171 6.87 -21.30 -6.99
C LEU A 171 7.17 -20.77 -8.40
N GLY A 172 8.30 -20.12 -8.56
CA GLY A 172 8.69 -19.58 -9.84
C GLY A 172 7.94 -18.31 -10.26
N LYS A 173 7.23 -17.66 -9.33
CA LYS A 173 6.68 -16.32 -9.56
C LYS A 173 7.69 -15.28 -9.13
N ARG A 174 8.07 -14.41 -10.05
CA ARG A 174 8.92 -13.26 -9.75
C ARG A 174 8.13 -12.12 -9.10
N PRO A 175 8.80 -11.26 -8.29
CA PRO A 175 8.22 -9.98 -7.89
C PRO A 175 7.77 -9.20 -9.12
N ASN A 176 6.62 -8.57 -9.05
CA ASN A 176 6.12 -7.72 -10.12
C ASN A 176 6.25 -6.22 -9.81
N LYS A 177 6.46 -5.86 -8.54
CA LYS A 177 6.59 -4.47 -8.12
C LYS A 177 7.78 -4.28 -7.19
N MET A 178 8.37 -3.08 -7.26
CA MET A 178 9.39 -2.61 -6.33
C MET A 178 8.97 -1.27 -5.73
N VAL A 179 8.99 -1.17 -4.41
CA VAL A 179 8.67 0.09 -3.68
C VAL A 179 9.95 0.68 -3.14
N VAL A 180 10.15 1.96 -3.43
CA VAL A 180 11.35 2.72 -3.00
C VAL A 180 10.98 4.15 -2.60
N SER A 181 11.80 4.77 -1.75
CA SER A 181 11.71 6.22 -1.53
C SER A 181 12.26 7.01 -2.72
N PRO A 182 11.84 8.28 -2.88
CA PRO A 182 12.42 9.17 -3.90
C PRO A 182 13.94 9.30 -3.80
N LYS A 183 14.47 9.24 -2.57
CA LYS A 183 15.92 9.29 -2.32
C LYS A 183 16.62 8.06 -2.88
N ILE A 184 16.14 6.86 -2.55
CA ILE A 184 16.71 5.61 -3.06
C ILE A 184 16.60 5.53 -4.58
N TYR A 185 15.45 5.90 -5.14
CA TYR A 185 15.26 5.92 -6.59
C TYR A 185 16.28 6.82 -7.29
N ASN A 186 16.52 8.02 -6.75
CA ASN A 186 17.51 8.94 -7.32
C ASN A 186 18.95 8.38 -7.25
N ILE A 187 19.29 7.74 -6.13
CA ILE A 187 20.60 7.10 -5.96
C ILE A 187 20.79 5.96 -6.96
N LEU A 188 19.81 5.06 -7.08
CA LEU A 188 19.87 3.93 -8.01
C LEU A 188 20.07 4.41 -9.46
N ARG A 189 19.28 5.40 -9.91
CA ARG A 189 19.38 5.88 -11.29
C ARG A 189 20.67 6.67 -11.58
N MET A 190 21.29 7.25 -10.54
CA MET A 190 22.56 7.99 -10.70
C MET A 190 23.79 7.10 -10.55
N HIS A 191 23.61 5.87 -10.07
CA HIS A 191 24.71 4.95 -9.82
C HIS A 191 25.50 4.64 -11.11
N PRO A 192 26.87 4.69 -11.09
CA PRO A 192 27.70 4.54 -12.29
C PRO A 192 27.43 3.24 -13.04
N LYS A 193 27.29 2.12 -12.32
CA LYS A 193 27.03 0.79 -12.93
C LYS A 193 25.64 0.71 -13.55
N VAL A 194 24.64 1.35 -12.94
CA VAL A 194 23.26 1.41 -13.49
C VAL A 194 23.24 2.26 -14.77
N ARG A 195 23.91 3.40 -14.75
CA ARG A 195 24.06 4.28 -15.94
C ARG A 195 24.79 3.58 -17.09
N ALA A 196 25.77 2.71 -16.78
CA ALA A 196 26.46 1.93 -17.80
C ALA A 196 25.53 0.99 -18.59
N PHE A 197 24.47 0.46 -17.97
CA PHE A 197 23.41 -0.31 -18.66
C PHE A 197 22.55 0.55 -19.58
N ALA A 198 22.29 1.80 -19.20
CA ALA A 198 21.50 2.73 -20.00
C ALA A 198 22.27 3.32 -21.18
N THR A 199 23.60 3.37 -21.06
CA THR A 199 24.49 3.95 -22.06
C THR A 199 24.93 2.85 -23.02
N ASN A 200 24.16 2.62 -24.10
CA ASN A 200 24.60 1.72 -25.17
C ASN A 200 25.69 2.45 -26.00
N SER A 201 26.87 2.50 -25.43
CA SER A 201 28.22 2.75 -25.96
C SER A 201 28.57 4.01 -26.78
N THR A 202 27.66 4.91 -27.14
CA THR A 202 28.05 6.00 -28.07
C THR A 202 27.63 7.41 -27.70
N ILE A 203 26.69 7.61 -26.78
CA ILE A 203 26.23 8.94 -26.35
C ILE A 203 26.19 8.96 -24.82
N GLY A 204 27.20 9.67 -24.26
CA GLY A 204 27.44 9.67 -22.82
C GLY A 204 26.26 10.05 -21.95
N ASP A 205 26.32 9.58 -20.70
CA ASP A 205 25.61 10.06 -19.52
C ASP A 205 24.07 10.10 -19.58
N ALA A 206 23.41 9.13 -20.21
CA ALA A 206 21.98 9.00 -20.13
C ALA A 206 21.57 8.60 -18.69
N ILE A 207 20.63 9.36 -18.10
CA ILE A 207 20.02 9.02 -16.81
C ILE A 207 18.87 8.04 -17.08
N PRO A 208 18.87 6.84 -16.48
CA PRO A 208 17.80 5.88 -16.65
C PRO A 208 16.44 6.44 -16.24
N THR A 209 15.42 6.16 -17.03
CA THR A 209 14.02 6.44 -16.68
C THR A 209 13.47 5.36 -15.77
N GLN A 210 12.33 5.62 -15.13
CA GLN A 210 11.66 4.64 -14.27
C GLN A 210 11.29 3.36 -15.04
N ASP A 211 10.74 3.52 -16.25
CA ASP A 211 10.36 2.40 -17.11
C ASP A 211 11.58 1.59 -17.58
N PHE A 212 12.71 2.26 -17.82
CA PHE A 212 13.96 1.56 -18.17
C PHE A 212 14.44 0.68 -17.02
N LEU A 213 14.44 1.21 -15.79
CA LEU A 213 14.83 0.45 -14.60
C LEU A 213 13.85 -0.70 -14.32
N ALA A 214 12.55 -0.49 -14.49
CA ALA A 214 11.55 -1.53 -14.34
C ALA A 214 11.78 -2.67 -15.35
N ASN A 215 11.98 -2.32 -16.63
CA ASN A 215 12.27 -3.30 -17.68
C ASN A 215 13.60 -4.04 -17.45
N LEU A 216 14.64 -3.34 -16.98
CA LEU A 216 15.95 -3.94 -16.69
C LEU A 216 15.86 -5.00 -15.57
N LEU A 217 15.02 -4.75 -14.57
CA LEU A 217 14.76 -5.67 -13.46
C LEU A 217 13.67 -6.72 -13.79
N GLY A 218 12.92 -6.55 -14.89
CA GLY A 218 11.80 -7.42 -15.24
C GLY A 218 10.58 -7.21 -14.34
N LEU A 219 10.39 -5.98 -13.85
CA LEU A 219 9.26 -5.57 -13.01
C LEU A 219 8.16 -4.92 -13.85
N ASP A 220 6.90 -5.09 -13.43
CA ASP A 220 5.77 -4.37 -14.04
C ASP A 220 5.82 -2.87 -13.68
N GLU A 221 6.15 -2.55 -12.43
CA GLU A 221 6.16 -1.18 -11.93
C GLU A 221 7.20 -0.98 -10.81
N ILE A 222 7.86 0.19 -10.83
CA ILE A 222 8.61 0.72 -9.69
C ILE A 222 7.75 1.78 -9.02
N ILE A 223 7.37 1.59 -7.77
CA ILE A 223 6.52 2.49 -7.01
C ILE A 223 7.41 3.43 -6.19
N ILE A 224 7.30 4.74 -6.44
CA ILE A 224 8.03 5.75 -5.68
C ILE A 224 7.13 6.28 -4.58
N ALA A 225 7.39 5.86 -3.33
CA ALA A 225 6.63 6.25 -2.16
C ALA A 225 7.15 7.58 -1.59
N GLY A 226 6.58 8.68 -2.05
CA GLY A 226 7.00 10.05 -1.69
C GLY A 226 6.09 10.74 -0.68
N ALA A 227 5.10 10.06 -0.11
CA ALA A 227 4.20 10.66 0.87
C ALA A 227 4.93 11.05 2.15
N THR A 228 4.60 12.24 2.66
CA THR A 228 5.15 12.80 3.91
C THR A 228 4.04 13.02 4.92
N TYR A 229 4.38 12.96 6.19
CA TYR A 229 3.48 13.22 7.30
C TYR A 229 4.14 14.14 8.33
N THR A 230 3.33 14.69 9.21
CA THR A 230 3.80 15.46 10.37
C THR A 230 3.02 15.02 11.61
N THR A 231 3.70 14.95 12.75
CA THR A 231 3.10 14.65 14.05
C THR A 231 2.99 15.89 14.92
N ASP A 232 3.84 16.88 14.70
CA ASP A 232 3.97 18.10 15.49
C ASP A 232 3.48 19.37 14.76
N GLY A 233 3.15 19.25 13.47
CA GLY A 233 2.78 20.37 12.62
C GLY A 233 3.94 21.32 12.27
N ALA A 234 5.19 20.99 12.67
CA ALA A 234 6.37 21.83 12.49
C ALA A 234 7.38 21.21 11.50
N SER A 235 7.51 19.89 11.49
CA SER A 235 8.44 19.15 10.63
C SER A 235 7.74 18.07 9.82
N PHE A 236 8.25 17.81 8.61
CA PHE A 236 7.76 16.73 7.75
C PHE A 236 8.74 15.55 7.80
N ALA A 237 8.19 14.35 7.93
CA ALA A 237 8.93 13.11 7.78
C ALA A 237 8.35 12.29 6.61
N ASN A 238 9.20 11.53 5.92
CA ASN A 238 8.74 10.60 4.90
C ASN A 238 8.08 9.39 5.56
N ILE A 239 6.94 8.94 5.04
CA ILE A 239 6.28 7.72 5.50
C ILE A 239 7.14 6.52 5.11
N TRP A 240 7.65 6.48 3.88
CA TRP A 240 8.57 5.45 3.42
C TRP A 240 10.00 5.84 3.76
N GLY A 241 10.66 5.00 4.56
CA GLY A 241 12.04 5.20 4.99
C GLY A 241 13.08 4.81 3.92
N ASN A 242 14.29 4.51 4.39
CA ASN A 242 15.39 4.05 3.53
C ASN A 242 15.34 2.53 3.35
N ASN A 243 14.22 2.03 2.79
CA ASN A 243 14.03 0.59 2.53
C ASN A 243 13.64 0.38 1.07
N ILE A 244 13.95 -0.82 0.55
CA ILE A 244 13.43 -1.31 -0.73
C ILE A 244 12.54 -2.51 -0.42
N LEU A 245 11.36 -2.57 -0.99
CA LEU A 245 10.47 -3.70 -0.89
C LEU A 245 10.20 -4.25 -2.30
N LEU A 246 10.62 -5.48 -2.52
CA LEU A 246 10.28 -6.27 -3.70
C LEU A 246 9.05 -7.10 -3.34
N LEU A 247 8.00 -7.06 -4.15
CA LEU A 247 6.76 -7.76 -3.82
C LEU A 247 6.03 -8.26 -5.06
N ASN A 248 5.19 -9.26 -4.84
CA ASN A 248 4.22 -9.72 -5.81
C ASN A 248 2.82 -9.40 -5.30
N THR A 249 2.07 -8.60 -6.05
CA THR A 249 0.68 -8.27 -5.75
C THR A 249 -0.20 -8.59 -6.94
N ALA A 250 -1.40 -9.09 -6.67
CA ALA A 250 -2.43 -9.20 -7.68
C ALA A 250 -2.86 -7.78 -8.11
N ASN A 251 -2.84 -7.52 -9.44
CA ASN A 251 -3.27 -6.21 -9.97
C ASN A 251 -4.79 -6.05 -9.92
N GLU A 252 -5.53 -7.16 -10.05
CA GLU A 252 -6.99 -7.21 -9.94
C GLU A 252 -7.41 -8.53 -9.31
N PHE A 253 -8.42 -8.49 -8.45
CA PHE A 253 -9.02 -9.70 -7.87
C PHE A 253 -10.13 -10.23 -8.79
N ASN A 254 -9.76 -10.79 -9.94
CA ASN A 254 -10.73 -11.38 -10.89
C ASN A 254 -11.46 -12.61 -10.32
N ASN A 255 -10.81 -13.33 -9.37
CA ASN A 255 -11.35 -14.53 -8.70
C ASN A 255 -11.55 -14.35 -7.19
N GLY A 256 -11.68 -13.11 -6.70
CA GLY A 256 -11.77 -12.81 -5.27
C GLY A 256 -10.44 -13.00 -4.54
N ILE A 257 -10.48 -13.46 -3.28
CA ILE A 257 -9.31 -13.67 -2.40
C ILE A 257 -8.46 -14.90 -2.83
N LEU A 258 -8.71 -15.49 -3.96
CA LEU A 258 -8.11 -16.79 -4.34
C LEU A 258 -6.73 -16.66 -5.00
N ASP A 259 -6.30 -15.45 -5.37
CA ASP A 259 -4.97 -15.26 -5.95
C ASP A 259 -3.94 -14.97 -4.85
N PRO A 260 -2.78 -15.68 -4.84
CA PRO A 260 -1.69 -15.38 -3.93
C PRO A 260 -1.19 -13.96 -4.14
N THR A 261 -1.25 -13.14 -3.10
CA THR A 261 -0.79 -11.75 -3.08
C THR A 261 -0.08 -11.47 -1.78
N PHE A 262 0.86 -10.53 -1.77
CA PHE A 262 1.58 -10.12 -0.56
C PHE A 262 0.64 -9.74 0.57
N GLY A 263 -0.28 -8.83 0.30
CA GLY A 263 -1.23 -8.35 1.29
C GLY A 263 -2.46 -7.75 0.63
N LEU A 264 -3.44 -7.42 1.45
CA LEU A 264 -4.67 -6.78 1.02
C LEU A 264 -5.26 -5.90 2.11
N THR A 265 -6.01 -4.88 1.70
CA THR A 265 -6.84 -4.04 2.56
C THR A 265 -8.28 -4.50 2.44
N ILE A 266 -8.86 -4.91 3.56
CA ILE A 266 -10.22 -5.43 3.65
C ILE A 266 -11.14 -4.28 4.06
N VAL A 267 -12.10 -3.93 3.21
CA VAL A 267 -13.03 -2.82 3.46
C VAL A 267 -14.43 -3.39 3.64
N SER A 268 -15.01 -3.23 4.84
CA SER A 268 -16.39 -3.63 5.13
C SER A 268 -17.40 -2.49 4.88
N LYS A 269 -16.94 -1.25 4.99
CA LYS A 269 -17.74 -0.06 4.74
C LYS A 269 -16.92 1.00 4.01
N GLU A 270 -17.41 1.34 2.82
CA GLU A 270 -16.86 2.45 2.05
C GLU A 270 -17.07 3.79 2.76
N PRO A 271 -16.26 4.83 2.46
CA PRO A 271 -16.41 6.15 3.07
C PRO A 271 -17.81 6.69 2.91
N VAL A 272 -18.43 7.07 4.03
CA VAL A 272 -19.73 7.71 4.09
C VAL A 272 -19.60 9.06 4.77
N VAL A 273 -20.17 10.09 4.18
CA VAL A 273 -20.20 11.45 4.75
C VAL A 273 -21.53 11.67 5.49
N ASP A 274 -21.43 11.97 6.77
CA ASP A 274 -22.56 12.33 7.63
C ASP A 274 -22.46 13.80 8.03
N GLU A 275 -23.62 14.42 8.23
CA GLU A 275 -23.74 15.78 8.75
C GLU A 275 -24.61 15.78 10.01
N TYR A 276 -24.22 16.59 10.98
CA TYR A 276 -25.04 16.85 12.16
C TYR A 276 -24.74 18.25 12.72
N TYR A 277 -25.72 18.78 13.43
CA TYR A 277 -25.65 20.13 14.01
C TYR A 277 -25.52 20.07 15.52
N GLU A 278 -24.71 20.96 16.05
CA GLU A 278 -24.54 21.18 17.50
C GLU A 278 -24.86 22.64 17.88
N MET A 279 -24.95 22.91 19.18
CA MET A 279 -25.17 24.24 19.73
C MET A 279 -26.38 24.96 19.13
N GLY A 280 -27.52 24.26 18.98
CA GLY A 280 -28.74 24.85 18.43
C GLY A 280 -28.63 25.25 16.96
N GLY A 281 -27.86 24.52 16.19
CA GLY A 281 -27.67 24.77 14.76
C GLY A 281 -26.55 25.76 14.41
N LYS A 282 -25.78 26.22 15.38
CA LYS A 282 -24.68 27.16 15.14
C LYS A 282 -23.41 26.48 14.60
N LEU A 283 -23.19 25.22 14.94
CA LEU A 283 -22.07 24.43 14.46
C LEU A 283 -22.57 23.31 13.56
N LYS A 284 -22.10 23.27 12.33
CA LYS A 284 -22.27 22.16 11.38
C LYS A 284 -21.04 21.26 11.45
N ASN A 285 -21.25 20.01 11.82
CA ASN A 285 -20.21 19.00 11.81
C ASN A 285 -20.35 18.16 10.53
N ILE A 286 -19.24 18.00 9.82
CA ILE A 286 -19.13 17.11 8.68
C ILE A 286 -18.17 15.99 9.07
N ARG A 287 -18.65 14.74 9.04
CA ARG A 287 -17.91 13.56 9.44
C ARG A 287 -17.79 12.59 8.27
N ILE A 288 -16.61 12.00 8.11
CA ILE A 288 -16.38 10.86 7.22
C ILE A 288 -16.09 9.64 8.07
N THR A 289 -16.77 8.54 7.76
CA THR A 289 -16.61 7.25 8.44
C THR A 289 -16.34 6.19 7.39
N GLU A 290 -15.31 5.37 7.58
CA GLU A 290 -14.99 4.18 6.79
C GLU A 290 -14.58 3.04 7.73
N GLU A 291 -14.70 1.77 7.28
CA GLU A 291 -14.30 0.62 8.09
C GLU A 291 -13.38 -0.29 7.26
N TYR A 292 -12.17 -0.49 7.75
CA TYR A 292 -11.18 -1.36 7.10
C TYR A 292 -10.27 -2.07 8.12
N ASP A 293 -9.60 -3.10 7.62
CA ASP A 293 -8.45 -3.77 8.24
C ASP A 293 -7.47 -4.13 7.12
N PHE A 294 -6.20 -4.32 7.41
CA PHE A 294 -5.21 -4.75 6.42
C PHE A 294 -4.38 -5.91 6.96
N LYS A 295 -4.02 -6.84 6.07
CA LYS A 295 -3.27 -8.05 6.44
C LYS A 295 -2.25 -8.40 5.37
N ILE A 296 -1.09 -8.90 5.81
CA ILE A 296 -0.15 -9.59 4.95
C ILE A 296 -0.62 -11.04 4.84
N THR A 297 -1.04 -11.46 3.66
CA THR A 297 -1.61 -12.78 3.39
C THR A 297 -0.56 -13.79 2.97
N MET A 298 0.54 -13.32 2.38
CA MET A 298 1.67 -14.15 1.97
C MET A 298 2.99 -13.42 2.23
N PRO A 299 3.60 -13.57 3.43
CA PRO A 299 4.89 -12.93 3.72
C PRO A 299 6.00 -13.33 2.75
N ASP A 300 5.94 -14.57 2.24
CA ASP A 300 6.91 -15.11 1.29
C ASP A 300 6.78 -14.48 -0.13
N ALA A 301 5.74 -13.69 -0.36
CA ALA A 301 5.54 -12.94 -1.61
C ALA A 301 6.29 -11.59 -1.64
N ALA A 302 7.10 -11.29 -0.63
CA ALA A 302 7.86 -10.06 -0.60
C ALA A 302 9.24 -10.26 0.04
N PHE A 303 10.19 -9.42 -0.40
CA PHE A 303 11.54 -9.35 0.14
C PHE A 303 11.84 -7.91 0.58
N LEU A 304 12.22 -7.74 1.85
CA LEU A 304 12.50 -6.43 2.43
C LEU A 304 14.01 -6.21 2.55
N ILE A 305 14.51 -5.18 1.89
CA ILE A 305 15.90 -4.71 1.98
C ILE A 305 15.91 -3.47 2.89
N ILE A 306 16.57 -3.61 4.04
CA ILE A 306 16.59 -2.59 5.09
C ILE A 306 17.90 -1.83 5.02
N THR A 307 17.84 -0.49 5.07
CA THR A 307 18.98 0.42 5.02
C THR A 307 20.00 0.11 3.91
N PRO A 308 19.55 0.03 2.63
CA PRO A 308 20.46 -0.33 1.53
C PRO A 308 21.44 0.79 1.15
N ILE A 309 21.37 1.93 1.82
CA ILE A 309 22.14 3.15 1.52
C ILE A 309 22.89 3.57 2.77
N ASP A 310 24.17 3.88 2.61
CA ASP A 310 24.99 4.49 3.66
C ASP A 310 24.40 5.86 4.04
N PRO A 311 24.03 6.06 5.31
CA PRO A 311 23.48 7.31 5.78
C PRO A 311 24.51 8.45 5.84
N GLU A 312 25.82 8.14 5.86
CA GLU A 312 26.91 9.12 6.03
C GLU A 312 27.36 9.73 4.69
N VAL A 313 27.03 9.11 3.57
CA VAL A 313 27.43 9.56 2.21
C VAL A 313 26.49 10.60 1.63
N TYR A 314 25.48 11.08 2.43
CA TYR A 314 24.53 12.11 1.97
C TYR A 314 24.24 13.16 3.02
#